data_38db1fba707cc86eecbbe6dd47ebde96
#
_entry.id   38db1fba707cc86eecbbe6dd47ebde96
#
_cell.length_a   1.000
_cell.length_b   1.000
_cell.length_c   1.000
_cell.angle_alpha   90.00
_cell.angle_beta   90.00
_cell.angle_gamma   90.00
#
_symmetry.space_group_name_H-M   'P 1'
#
loop_
_entity.id
_entity.type
_entity.pdbx_description
1 polymer ?
#
loop_
_entity_poly.entity_id
_entity_poly.type
_entity_poly.pdbx_seq_one_letter_code
_entity_poly.pdbx_strand_id
1 'polypeptide(L)'
;IPKGDLVSDAKKLSSRIVKELGKGTNMMWTGPTNDGSKYGAADIAGTFSGYGDVGISLKKGVGQLKNLTLGTFTKALGLKELKGKDFITTYKSDFDAMTKDWKVLVTKLFNSKTKDSKAKTIFKNHIKNTWDEYQKEILTEEELNILTEAVGLPKMKYATKTKKFKYFCRKMQEKNHPQWKVWNVKRTKHFKNIFETYLSGKENSIRLGLHNLFKKQLSVGETSLFYAAKGGDTFWFIPSE
;
A
#
# COMPACT_ATOMS: atom_id res chain seq x y z
N ILE A 1 31.29 -2.23 6.24
CA ILE A 1 31.78 -2.28 4.86
C ILE A 1 30.65 -2.88 4.01
N PRO A 2 30.23 -2.23 2.91
CA PRO A 2 29.20 -2.78 2.04
C PRO A 2 29.61 -4.16 1.52
N LYS A 3 28.71 -5.10 1.51
CA LYS A 3 28.91 -6.42 0.88
C LYS A 3 29.16 -6.22 -0.62
N GLY A 4 29.97 -7.06 -1.24
CA GLY A 4 30.44 -6.93 -2.63
C GLY A 4 29.37 -6.62 -3.68
N ASP A 5 28.15 -7.16 -3.49
CA ASP A 5 26.99 -6.90 -4.36
C ASP A 5 26.57 -5.41 -4.40
N LEU A 6 26.63 -4.71 -3.25
CA LEU A 6 26.28 -3.30 -3.18
C LEU A 6 27.25 -2.40 -3.94
N VAL A 7 28.53 -2.74 -3.94
CA VAL A 7 29.54 -2.00 -4.70
C VAL A 7 29.35 -2.24 -6.21
N SER A 8 29.05 -3.45 -6.61
CA SER A 8 28.75 -3.79 -7.99
C SER A 8 27.50 -3.06 -8.50
N ASP A 9 26.42 -3.11 -7.72
CA ASP A 9 25.17 -2.40 -8.04
C ASP A 9 25.38 -0.87 -8.11
N ALA A 10 26.15 -0.30 -7.19
CA ALA A 10 26.48 1.13 -7.21
C ALA A 10 27.28 1.55 -8.45
N LYS A 11 28.25 0.72 -8.87
CA LYS A 11 29.04 0.96 -10.10
C LYS A 11 28.16 0.92 -11.35
N LYS A 12 27.30 -0.10 -11.47
CA LYS A 12 26.35 -0.22 -12.59
C LYS A 12 25.42 0.98 -12.65
N LEU A 13 24.85 1.36 -11.50
CA LEU A 13 23.99 2.53 -11.39
C LEU A 13 24.71 3.82 -11.79
N SER A 14 25.89 4.06 -11.24
CA SER A 14 26.71 5.25 -11.57
C SER A 14 27.03 5.31 -13.07
N SER A 15 27.46 4.19 -13.68
CA SER A 15 27.73 4.12 -15.11
C SER A 15 26.49 4.42 -15.95
N ARG A 16 25.33 3.93 -15.52
CA ARG A 16 24.06 4.20 -16.20
C ARG A 16 23.63 5.66 -16.07
N ILE A 17 23.73 6.25 -14.88
CA ILE A 17 23.45 7.67 -14.66
C ILE A 17 24.33 8.54 -15.57
N VAL A 18 25.63 8.29 -15.60
CA VAL A 18 26.55 9.04 -16.46
C VAL A 18 26.22 8.87 -17.95
N LYS A 19 25.82 7.66 -18.36
CA LYS A 19 25.42 7.39 -19.76
C LYS A 19 24.17 8.17 -20.15
N GLU A 20 23.17 8.23 -19.28
CA GLU A 20 21.86 8.86 -19.56
C GLU A 20 21.85 10.36 -19.34
N LEU A 21 22.52 10.85 -18.29
CA LEU A 21 22.46 12.24 -17.85
C LEU A 21 23.75 13.03 -18.12
N GLY A 22 24.83 12.36 -18.51
CA GLY A 22 26.15 12.96 -18.61
C GLY A 22 26.89 13.02 -17.27
N LYS A 23 28.03 13.73 -17.23
CA LYS A 23 28.79 13.91 -15.98
C LYS A 23 28.04 14.82 -15.01
N GLY A 24 27.91 14.34 -13.78
CA GLY A 24 27.33 15.10 -12.69
C GLY A 24 28.37 15.90 -11.92
N THR A 25 28.02 17.11 -11.52
CA THR A 25 28.76 17.98 -10.61
C THR A 25 27.89 18.38 -9.43
N ASN A 26 28.48 18.94 -8.38
CA ASN A 26 27.76 19.38 -7.18
C ASN A 26 26.83 18.27 -6.60
N MET A 27 27.30 17.04 -6.64
CA MET A 27 26.53 15.91 -6.15
C MET A 27 26.35 15.99 -4.63
N MET A 28 25.11 15.88 -4.18
CA MET A 28 24.78 15.90 -2.75
C MET A 28 23.81 14.75 -2.39
N TRP A 29 23.95 14.26 -1.17
CA TRP A 29 22.97 13.39 -0.56
C TRP A 29 21.86 14.24 0.07
N THR A 30 20.62 14.04 -0.36
CA THR A 30 19.47 14.83 0.12
C THR A 30 18.79 14.20 1.32
N GLY A 31 19.14 12.93 1.63
CA GLY A 31 18.66 12.20 2.81
C GLY A 31 17.22 11.72 2.75
N PRO A 32 16.77 11.01 3.79
CA PRO A 32 15.43 10.41 3.83
C PRO A 32 14.31 11.42 4.19
N THR A 33 14.64 12.64 4.60
CA THR A 33 13.69 13.63 5.13
C THR A 33 13.52 14.82 4.18
N ASN A 34 13.00 14.54 2.99
CA ASN A 34 12.88 15.54 1.93
C ASN A 34 11.55 16.30 1.93
N ASP A 35 10.85 16.41 3.06
CA ASP A 35 9.62 17.18 3.14
C ASP A 35 9.93 18.68 2.97
N GLY A 36 9.66 19.18 1.75
CA GLY A 36 9.81 20.59 1.40
C GLY A 36 11.14 21.01 0.80
N SER A 37 12.06 20.09 0.54
CA SER A 37 13.31 20.44 -0.15
C SER A 37 13.10 20.70 -1.64
N LYS A 38 13.98 21.49 -2.25
CA LYS A 38 14.04 21.74 -3.70
C LYS A 38 14.03 20.44 -4.54
N TYR A 39 14.53 19.36 -3.99
CA TYR A 39 14.71 18.07 -4.68
C TYR A 39 13.63 17.00 -4.36
N GLY A 40 12.63 17.33 -3.55
CA GLY A 40 11.46 16.50 -3.28
C GLY A 40 11.76 15.05 -2.89
N ALA A 41 11.40 14.11 -3.73
CA ALA A 41 11.57 12.67 -3.49
C ALA A 41 12.97 12.12 -3.86
N ALA A 42 13.92 12.99 -4.22
CA ALA A 42 15.27 12.57 -4.57
C ALA A 42 16.07 12.16 -3.33
N ASP A 43 16.87 11.11 -3.46
CA ASP A 43 17.84 10.67 -2.46
C ASP A 43 19.22 11.25 -2.72
N ILE A 44 19.53 11.53 -3.99
CA ILE A 44 20.75 12.20 -4.46
C ILE A 44 20.32 13.32 -5.39
N ALA A 45 21.01 14.45 -5.35
CA ALA A 45 20.82 15.54 -6.30
C ALA A 45 22.18 16.01 -6.85
N GLY A 46 22.17 16.58 -8.04
CA GLY A 46 23.35 17.13 -8.69
C GLY A 46 23.02 17.87 -9.96
N THR A 47 24.01 18.57 -10.51
CA THR A 47 23.91 19.27 -11.81
C THR A 47 24.53 18.37 -12.88
N PHE A 48 23.79 18.07 -13.92
CA PHE A 48 24.23 17.20 -15.01
C PHE A 48 24.32 17.99 -16.32
N SER A 49 25.37 17.73 -17.11
CA SER A 49 25.70 18.52 -18.30
C SER A 49 24.59 18.56 -19.37
N GLY A 50 23.78 17.51 -19.46
CA GLY A 50 22.69 17.44 -20.44
C GLY A 50 21.34 17.96 -19.96
N TYR A 51 21.15 18.13 -18.64
CA TYR A 51 19.83 18.31 -18.04
C TYR A 51 19.76 19.36 -16.92
N GLY A 52 20.89 20.00 -16.55
CA GLY A 52 20.89 20.91 -15.41
C GLY A 52 20.75 20.20 -14.07
N ASP A 53 19.95 20.74 -13.15
CA ASP A 53 19.72 20.15 -11.84
C ASP A 53 18.79 18.94 -11.93
N VAL A 54 19.27 17.79 -11.47
CA VAL A 54 18.55 16.53 -11.48
C VAL A 54 18.52 15.90 -10.09
N GLY A 55 17.36 15.50 -9.66
CA GLY A 55 17.18 14.64 -8.49
C GLY A 55 17.15 13.17 -8.89
N ILE A 56 17.81 12.31 -8.12
CA ILE A 56 17.84 10.86 -8.33
C ILE A 56 17.20 10.16 -7.14
N SER A 57 16.11 9.43 -7.37
CA SER A 57 15.48 8.62 -6.34
C SER A 57 15.90 7.17 -6.45
N LEU A 58 16.51 6.65 -5.40
CA LEU A 58 17.01 5.28 -5.32
C LEU A 58 15.94 4.35 -4.73
N LYS A 59 15.62 3.26 -5.41
CA LYS A 59 14.62 2.29 -4.92
C LYS A 59 15.21 0.89 -4.85
N LYS A 60 14.91 0.20 -3.74
CA LYS A 60 15.27 -1.20 -3.54
C LYS A 60 14.12 -2.10 -3.98
N GLY A 61 14.21 -2.68 -5.16
CA GLY A 61 13.16 -3.53 -5.72
C GLY A 61 12.05 -2.73 -6.40
N VAL A 62 10.80 -3.19 -6.33
CA VAL A 62 9.65 -2.46 -6.89
C VAL A 62 9.44 -1.18 -6.09
N GLY A 63 9.78 -0.05 -6.66
CA GLY A 63 9.64 1.25 -6.03
C GLY A 63 8.18 1.65 -5.86
N GLN A 64 7.82 2.06 -4.65
CA GLN A 64 6.58 2.81 -4.42
C GLN A 64 6.94 4.29 -4.34
N LEU A 65 6.28 5.11 -5.16
CA LEU A 65 6.53 6.54 -5.18
C LEU A 65 6.13 7.20 -3.85
N LYS A 66 4.90 7.02 -3.44
CA LYS A 66 4.37 7.43 -2.13
C LYS A 66 3.05 6.70 -1.87
N ASN A 67 2.83 6.23 -0.65
CA ASN A 67 1.52 5.76 -0.23
C ASN A 67 0.63 6.97 0.08
N LEU A 68 -0.24 7.31 -0.86
CA LEU A 68 -1.23 8.37 -0.65
C LEU A 68 -2.36 7.84 0.22
N THR A 69 -2.76 8.62 1.22
CA THR A 69 -4.04 8.38 1.90
C THR A 69 -5.18 8.69 0.93
N LEU A 70 -6.37 8.14 1.19
CA LEU A 70 -7.54 8.42 0.37
C LEU A 70 -7.82 9.93 0.25
N GLY A 71 -7.73 10.67 1.36
CA GLY A 71 -7.92 12.12 1.36
C GLY A 71 -6.88 12.87 0.55
N THR A 72 -5.61 12.51 0.70
CA THR A 72 -4.52 13.11 -0.09
C THR A 72 -4.68 12.81 -1.58
N PHE A 73 -5.07 11.58 -1.93
CA PHE A 73 -5.32 11.17 -3.30
C PHE A 73 -6.49 11.95 -3.93
N THR A 74 -7.64 12.00 -3.26
CA THR A 74 -8.81 12.72 -3.80
C THR A 74 -8.57 14.22 -3.92
N LYS A 75 -7.88 14.83 -2.94
CA LYS A 75 -7.46 16.24 -3.01
C LYS A 75 -6.49 16.49 -4.17
N ALA A 76 -5.54 15.59 -4.39
CA ALA A 76 -4.60 15.69 -5.52
C ALA A 76 -5.28 15.57 -6.88
N LEU A 77 -6.40 14.83 -6.95
CA LEU A 77 -7.24 14.76 -8.15
C LEU A 77 -8.15 16.00 -8.35
N GLY A 78 -8.03 17.04 -7.53
CA GLY A 78 -8.92 18.20 -7.58
C GLY A 78 -10.35 17.93 -7.09
N LEU A 79 -10.55 16.77 -6.43
CA LEU A 79 -11.83 16.37 -5.87
C LEU A 79 -11.91 16.82 -4.39
N LYS A 80 -13.14 16.90 -3.86
CA LYS A 80 -13.32 17.14 -2.43
C LYS A 80 -12.54 16.10 -1.63
N GLU A 81 -11.80 16.55 -0.61
CA GLU A 81 -11.09 15.64 0.27
C GLU A 81 -12.05 14.63 0.89
N LEU A 82 -11.83 13.35 0.60
CA LEU A 82 -12.67 12.28 1.09
C LEU A 82 -11.97 11.56 2.24
N LYS A 83 -12.48 11.72 3.44
CA LYS A 83 -12.01 10.96 4.60
C LYS A 83 -12.45 9.50 4.47
N GLY A 84 -11.62 8.57 4.96
CA GLY A 84 -11.93 7.14 4.87
C GLY A 84 -13.28 6.76 5.50
N LYS A 85 -13.69 7.46 6.59
CA LYS A 85 -15.00 7.26 7.22
C LYS A 85 -16.15 7.66 6.30
N ASP A 86 -16.06 8.81 5.66
CA ASP A 86 -17.10 9.31 4.75
C ASP A 86 -17.24 8.42 3.52
N PHE A 87 -16.10 7.93 3.00
CA PHE A 87 -16.08 6.98 1.89
C PHE A 87 -16.79 5.66 2.24
N ILE A 88 -16.52 5.10 3.43
CA ILE A 88 -17.19 3.88 3.91
C ILE A 88 -18.69 4.14 4.11
N THR A 89 -19.07 5.30 4.63
CA THR A 89 -20.48 5.65 4.83
C THR A 89 -21.22 5.80 3.50
N THR A 90 -20.61 6.47 2.53
CA THR A 90 -21.18 6.67 1.18
C THR A 90 -21.39 5.33 0.44
N TYR A 91 -20.44 4.42 0.56
CA TYR A 91 -20.47 3.10 -0.11
C TYR A 91 -20.78 1.96 0.86
N LYS A 92 -21.59 2.24 1.88
CA LYS A 92 -21.88 1.28 2.96
C LYS A 92 -22.43 -0.06 2.44
N SER A 93 -23.35 -0.03 1.49
CA SER A 93 -23.93 -1.23 0.88
C SER A 93 -22.88 -2.12 0.22
N ASP A 94 -21.92 -1.52 -0.47
CA ASP A 94 -20.83 -2.25 -1.14
C ASP A 94 -19.85 -2.85 -0.12
N PHE A 95 -19.53 -2.12 0.95
CA PHE A 95 -18.71 -2.64 2.04
C PHE A 95 -19.41 -3.76 2.80
N ASP A 96 -20.72 -3.67 3.00
CA ASP A 96 -21.52 -4.73 3.64
C ASP A 96 -21.62 -5.98 2.72
N ALA A 97 -21.79 -5.80 1.41
CA ALA A 97 -21.73 -6.89 0.43
C ALA A 97 -20.36 -7.58 0.42
N MET A 98 -19.29 -6.80 0.43
CA MET A 98 -17.94 -7.35 0.56
C MET A 98 -17.74 -8.12 1.86
N THR A 99 -18.31 -7.65 2.96
CA THR A 99 -18.24 -8.32 4.28
C THR A 99 -19.01 -9.64 4.27
N LYS A 100 -20.18 -9.71 3.62
CA LYS A 100 -20.95 -10.95 3.45
C LYS A 100 -20.16 -11.99 2.65
N ASP A 101 -19.55 -11.60 1.55
CA ASP A 101 -18.70 -12.49 0.75
C ASP A 101 -17.51 -13.01 1.55
N TRP A 102 -16.87 -12.13 2.31
CA TRP A 102 -15.78 -12.50 3.20
C TRP A 102 -16.24 -13.48 4.29
N LYS A 103 -17.40 -13.23 4.91
CA LYS A 103 -18.00 -14.11 5.92
C LYS A 103 -18.14 -15.55 5.41
N VAL A 104 -18.68 -15.72 4.20
CA VAL A 104 -18.84 -17.05 3.61
C VAL A 104 -17.50 -17.77 3.49
N LEU A 105 -16.49 -17.09 2.96
CA LEU A 105 -15.16 -17.67 2.76
C LEU A 105 -14.47 -18.01 4.07
N VAL A 106 -14.49 -17.10 5.05
CA VAL A 106 -13.79 -17.31 6.32
C VAL A 106 -14.48 -18.34 7.19
N THR A 107 -15.81 -18.41 7.14
CA THR A 107 -16.59 -19.44 7.86
C THR A 107 -16.30 -20.83 7.28
N LYS A 108 -16.28 -20.96 5.96
CA LYS A 108 -15.90 -22.22 5.30
C LYS A 108 -14.49 -22.66 5.70
N LEU A 109 -13.56 -21.73 5.69
CA LEU A 109 -12.19 -22.00 6.11
C LEU A 109 -12.10 -22.42 7.58
N PHE A 110 -12.74 -21.67 8.48
CA PHE A 110 -12.74 -21.98 9.91
C PHE A 110 -13.30 -23.38 10.17
N ASN A 111 -14.46 -23.71 9.62
CA ASN A 111 -15.12 -25.01 9.79
C ASN A 111 -14.28 -26.17 9.21
N SER A 112 -13.44 -25.93 8.23
CA SER A 112 -12.51 -26.93 7.70
C SER A 112 -11.30 -27.19 8.59
N LYS A 113 -11.00 -26.27 9.53
CA LYS A 113 -9.83 -26.36 10.41
C LYS A 113 -10.13 -26.98 11.77
N THR A 114 -11.35 -26.88 12.22
CA THR A 114 -11.72 -27.39 13.55
C THR A 114 -13.09 -28.02 13.61
N LYS A 115 -13.20 -29.03 14.46
CA LYS A 115 -14.48 -29.63 14.87
C LYS A 115 -14.90 -29.20 16.28
N ASP A 116 -14.07 -28.43 16.97
CA ASP A 116 -14.32 -27.96 18.33
C ASP A 116 -15.61 -27.13 18.41
N SER A 117 -16.56 -27.59 19.22
CA SER A 117 -17.88 -26.97 19.38
C SER A 117 -17.84 -25.66 20.12
N LYS A 118 -16.94 -25.51 21.13
CA LYS A 118 -16.75 -24.26 21.89
C LYS A 118 -16.18 -23.19 20.95
N ALA A 119 -15.14 -23.52 20.19
CA ALA A 119 -14.55 -22.62 19.20
C ALA A 119 -15.56 -22.20 18.13
N LYS A 120 -16.40 -23.13 17.63
CA LYS A 120 -17.43 -22.81 16.64
C LYS A 120 -18.49 -21.86 17.20
N THR A 121 -18.89 -22.04 18.45
CA THR A 121 -19.83 -21.12 19.12
C THR A 121 -19.24 -19.73 19.24
N ILE A 122 -18.00 -19.61 19.73
CA ILE A 122 -17.29 -18.33 19.80
C ILE A 122 -17.20 -17.67 18.43
N PHE A 123 -16.72 -18.39 17.42
CA PHE A 123 -16.61 -17.87 16.07
C PHE A 123 -17.94 -17.36 15.52
N LYS A 124 -19.02 -18.13 15.70
CA LYS A 124 -20.39 -17.75 15.28
C LYS A 124 -20.87 -16.47 15.96
N ASN A 125 -20.53 -16.26 17.21
CA ASN A 125 -20.93 -15.06 17.96
C ASN A 125 -20.21 -13.79 17.46
N HIS A 126 -18.97 -13.94 17.01
CA HIS A 126 -18.14 -12.83 16.55
C HIS A 126 -18.21 -12.54 15.05
N ILE A 127 -18.67 -13.49 14.22
CA ILE A 127 -18.80 -13.26 12.78
C ILE A 127 -20.00 -12.36 12.46
N LYS A 128 -19.75 -11.19 11.90
CA LYS A 128 -20.77 -10.16 11.64
C LYS A 128 -21.13 -10.08 10.15
N ASN A 129 -22.22 -9.37 9.85
CA ASN A 129 -22.74 -9.22 8.49
C ASN A 129 -22.40 -7.88 7.87
N THR A 130 -22.11 -6.88 8.70
CA THR A 130 -21.82 -5.52 8.25
C THR A 130 -20.35 -5.17 8.46
N TRP A 131 -19.85 -4.27 7.62
CA TRP A 131 -18.47 -3.79 7.71
C TRP A 131 -18.17 -3.14 9.06
N ASP A 132 -19.08 -2.31 9.54
CA ASP A 132 -18.89 -1.56 10.79
C ASP A 132 -18.81 -2.46 12.02
N GLU A 133 -19.70 -3.43 12.12
CA GLU A 133 -19.66 -4.42 13.21
C GLU A 133 -18.36 -5.23 13.14
N TYR A 134 -18.04 -5.76 11.95
CA TYR A 134 -16.81 -6.53 11.75
C TYR A 134 -15.54 -5.76 12.15
N GLN A 135 -15.47 -4.46 11.87
CA GLN A 135 -14.30 -3.66 12.23
C GLN A 135 -14.14 -3.46 13.75
N LYS A 136 -15.24 -3.47 14.48
CA LYS A 136 -15.28 -3.19 15.92
C LYS A 136 -15.18 -4.44 16.79
N GLU A 137 -15.41 -5.61 16.23
CA GLU A 137 -15.52 -6.87 16.96
C GLU A 137 -14.23 -7.23 17.69
N ILE A 138 -14.34 -7.48 19.00
CA ILE A 138 -13.22 -7.72 19.93
C ILE A 138 -13.44 -9.05 20.63
N LEU A 139 -12.39 -9.87 20.70
CA LEU A 139 -12.31 -11.09 21.47
C LEU A 139 -11.81 -10.83 22.88
N THR A 140 -12.23 -11.60 23.84
CA THR A 140 -11.54 -11.75 25.12
C THR A 140 -10.22 -12.52 24.94
N GLU A 141 -9.36 -12.51 25.94
CA GLU A 141 -8.11 -13.28 25.87
C GLU A 141 -8.37 -14.79 25.81
N GLU A 142 -9.36 -15.27 26.57
CA GLU A 142 -9.77 -16.67 26.57
C GLU A 142 -10.30 -17.09 25.18
N GLU A 143 -11.19 -16.30 24.59
CA GLU A 143 -11.74 -16.55 23.25
C GLU A 143 -10.64 -16.56 22.17
N LEU A 144 -9.70 -15.62 22.24
CA LEU A 144 -8.57 -15.59 21.30
C LEU A 144 -7.72 -16.87 21.43
N ASN A 145 -7.43 -17.32 22.65
CA ASN A 145 -6.66 -18.54 22.89
C ASN A 145 -7.39 -19.77 22.34
N ILE A 146 -8.68 -19.93 22.65
CA ILE A 146 -9.49 -21.04 22.15
C ILE A 146 -9.53 -21.06 20.62
N LEU A 147 -9.79 -19.93 20.00
CA LEU A 147 -9.87 -19.82 18.53
C LEU A 147 -8.51 -20.11 17.87
N THR A 148 -7.41 -19.60 18.42
CA THR A 148 -6.06 -19.84 17.85
C THR A 148 -5.64 -21.29 17.97
N GLU A 149 -5.88 -21.93 19.11
CA GLU A 149 -5.61 -23.35 19.33
C GLU A 149 -6.44 -24.22 18.38
N ALA A 150 -7.74 -23.97 18.30
CA ALA A 150 -8.66 -24.74 17.47
C ALA A 150 -8.29 -24.76 15.97
N VAL A 151 -7.64 -23.73 15.46
CA VAL A 151 -7.20 -23.66 14.05
C VAL A 151 -5.71 -23.90 13.88
N GLY A 152 -5.01 -24.28 14.94
CA GLY A 152 -3.57 -24.55 14.93
C GLY A 152 -2.71 -23.33 14.63
N LEU A 153 -3.13 -22.13 15.03
CA LEU A 153 -2.29 -20.93 14.98
C LEU A 153 -1.36 -20.88 16.20
N PRO A 154 -0.20 -20.25 16.08
CA PRO A 154 0.66 -19.98 17.25
C PRO A 154 -0.10 -19.11 18.27
N LYS A 155 0.16 -19.35 19.57
CA LYS A 155 -0.38 -18.50 20.64
C LYS A 155 -0.04 -17.04 20.37
N MET A 156 -1.06 -16.19 20.38
CA MET A 156 -0.92 -14.75 20.15
C MET A 156 -0.98 -14.00 21.49
N LYS A 157 0.01 -13.10 21.70
CA LYS A 157 -0.07 -12.20 22.86
C LYS A 157 -1.32 -11.33 22.76
N TYR A 158 -2.12 -11.28 23.82
CA TYR A 158 -3.30 -10.42 23.88
C TYR A 158 -2.90 -8.93 23.91
N ALA A 159 -3.29 -8.18 22.92
CA ALA A 159 -2.94 -6.75 22.74
C ALA A 159 -3.99 -6.04 21.87
N THR A 160 -3.93 -4.72 21.81
CA THR A 160 -4.90 -3.88 21.06
C THR A 160 -5.15 -4.35 19.62
N LYS A 161 -4.14 -4.85 18.94
CA LYS A 161 -4.26 -5.37 17.57
C LYS A 161 -4.80 -6.79 17.53
N THR A 162 -4.24 -7.68 18.35
CA THR A 162 -4.51 -9.11 18.32
C THR A 162 -5.88 -9.48 18.86
N LYS A 163 -6.42 -8.70 19.81
CA LYS A 163 -7.79 -8.89 20.33
C LYS A 163 -8.90 -8.65 19.30
N LYS A 164 -8.60 -8.05 18.14
CA LYS A 164 -9.60 -7.81 17.10
C LYS A 164 -9.90 -9.10 16.36
N PHE A 165 -11.17 -9.49 16.28
CA PHE A 165 -11.63 -10.70 15.58
C PHE A 165 -11.16 -10.73 14.11
N LYS A 166 -11.20 -9.59 13.43
CA LYS A 166 -10.68 -9.46 12.06
C LYS A 166 -9.18 -9.80 11.93
N TYR A 167 -8.39 -9.55 12.97
CA TYR A 167 -6.97 -9.89 12.97
C TYR A 167 -6.76 -11.40 13.07
N PHE A 168 -7.51 -12.07 13.94
CA PHE A 168 -7.54 -13.54 14.01
C PHE A 168 -7.91 -14.15 12.66
N CYS A 169 -9.02 -13.71 12.05
CA CYS A 169 -9.48 -14.20 10.75
C CYS A 169 -8.43 -13.99 9.65
N ARG A 170 -7.77 -12.83 9.65
CA ARG A 170 -6.68 -12.54 8.72
C ARG A 170 -5.51 -13.50 8.91
N LYS A 171 -5.08 -13.77 10.14
CA LYS A 171 -3.99 -14.71 10.43
C LYS A 171 -4.32 -16.15 10.00
N MET A 172 -5.54 -16.58 10.23
CA MET A 172 -6.01 -17.87 9.75
C MET A 172 -5.98 -17.97 8.21
N GLN A 173 -6.39 -16.92 7.52
CA GLN A 173 -6.35 -16.86 6.05
C GLN A 173 -4.91 -16.78 5.50
N GLU A 174 -4.03 -15.99 6.13
CA GLU A 174 -2.63 -15.88 5.73
C GLU A 174 -1.90 -17.22 5.82
N LYS A 175 -2.16 -18.02 6.87
CA LYS A 175 -1.63 -19.39 7.01
C LYS A 175 -2.19 -20.33 5.94
N ASN A 176 -3.34 -20.04 5.38
CA ASN A 176 -3.96 -20.81 4.32
C ASN A 176 -3.93 -20.05 2.99
N HIS A 177 -2.76 -19.99 2.40
CA HIS A 177 -2.44 -19.19 1.23
C HIS A 177 -3.43 -19.30 0.03
N PRO A 178 -3.98 -20.48 -0.36
CA PRO A 178 -4.98 -20.56 -1.42
C PRO A 178 -6.26 -19.76 -1.11
N GLN A 179 -6.78 -19.86 0.11
CA GLN A 179 -7.97 -19.12 0.53
C GLN A 179 -7.72 -17.61 0.61
N TRP A 180 -6.53 -17.21 1.02
CA TRP A 180 -6.10 -15.82 0.99
C TRP A 180 -6.08 -15.24 -0.43
N LYS A 181 -5.58 -16.00 -1.41
CA LYS A 181 -5.61 -15.59 -2.83
C LYS A 181 -7.05 -15.39 -3.33
N VAL A 182 -7.93 -16.34 -3.08
CA VAL A 182 -9.36 -16.23 -3.47
C VAL A 182 -10.00 -14.99 -2.87
N TRP A 183 -9.78 -14.74 -1.59
CA TRP A 183 -10.30 -13.53 -0.94
C TRP A 183 -9.71 -12.25 -1.54
N ASN A 184 -8.41 -12.19 -1.79
CA ASN A 184 -7.78 -11.01 -2.37
C ASN A 184 -8.36 -10.65 -3.75
N VAL A 185 -8.61 -11.64 -4.60
CA VAL A 185 -9.25 -11.41 -5.90
C VAL A 185 -10.65 -10.81 -5.73
N LYS A 186 -11.49 -11.41 -4.89
CA LYS A 186 -12.84 -10.90 -4.62
C LYS A 186 -12.81 -9.49 -4.03
N ARG A 187 -11.98 -9.25 -3.04
CA ARG A 187 -11.82 -7.94 -2.41
C ARG A 187 -11.38 -6.89 -3.42
N THR A 188 -10.42 -7.20 -4.27
CA THR A 188 -9.96 -6.29 -5.32
C THR A 188 -11.08 -5.91 -6.29
N LYS A 189 -11.93 -6.89 -6.66
CA LYS A 189 -13.10 -6.63 -7.51
C LYS A 189 -14.09 -5.68 -6.83
N HIS A 190 -14.42 -5.89 -5.56
CA HIS A 190 -15.29 -4.97 -4.82
C HIS A 190 -14.72 -3.55 -4.77
N PHE A 191 -13.44 -3.40 -4.40
CA PHE A 191 -12.79 -2.09 -4.38
C PHE A 191 -12.76 -1.44 -5.76
N LYS A 192 -12.47 -2.19 -6.82
CA LYS A 192 -12.50 -1.68 -8.18
C LYS A 192 -13.87 -1.10 -8.50
N ASN A 193 -14.94 -1.83 -8.27
CA ASN A 193 -16.31 -1.37 -8.53
C ASN A 193 -16.65 -0.09 -7.75
N ILE A 194 -16.31 -0.03 -6.45
CA ILE A 194 -16.53 1.15 -5.61
C ILE A 194 -15.78 2.37 -6.18
N PHE A 195 -14.51 2.19 -6.56
CA PHE A 195 -13.71 3.28 -7.12
C PHE A 195 -14.18 3.70 -8.51
N GLU A 196 -14.57 2.79 -9.37
CA GLU A 196 -15.14 3.10 -10.69
C GLU A 196 -16.41 3.92 -10.54
N THR A 197 -17.31 3.55 -9.61
CA THR A 197 -18.52 4.32 -9.32
C THR A 197 -18.18 5.72 -8.78
N TYR A 198 -17.21 5.81 -7.86
CA TYR A 198 -16.79 7.10 -7.30
C TYR A 198 -16.15 8.03 -8.34
N LEU A 199 -15.39 7.49 -9.29
CA LEU A 199 -14.67 8.26 -10.30
C LEU A 199 -15.51 8.57 -11.53
N SER A 200 -16.64 7.88 -11.73
CA SER A 200 -17.53 8.09 -12.87
C SER A 200 -18.02 9.54 -12.97
N GLY A 201 -17.96 10.10 -14.16
CA GLY A 201 -18.34 11.50 -14.44
C GLY A 201 -17.33 12.55 -13.94
N LYS A 202 -16.14 12.12 -13.49
CA LYS A 202 -15.08 13.01 -12.98
C LYS A 202 -13.79 12.94 -13.80
N GLU A 203 -13.86 12.38 -15.00
CA GLU A 203 -12.71 12.03 -15.84
C GLU A 203 -11.78 13.22 -16.10
N ASN A 204 -12.35 14.39 -16.44
CA ASN A 204 -11.57 15.60 -16.69
C ASN A 204 -10.85 16.11 -15.45
N SER A 205 -11.55 16.15 -14.31
CA SER A 205 -10.93 16.56 -13.03
C SER A 205 -9.82 15.59 -12.61
N ILE A 206 -10.03 14.30 -12.84
CA ILE A 206 -9.05 13.25 -12.55
C ILE A 206 -7.82 13.41 -13.44
N ARG A 207 -8.01 13.62 -14.73
CA ARG A 207 -6.91 13.81 -15.69
C ARG A 207 -6.02 14.99 -15.28
N LEU A 208 -6.64 16.14 -15.01
CA LEU A 208 -5.91 17.34 -14.55
C LEU A 208 -5.24 17.10 -13.19
N GLY A 209 -5.98 16.51 -12.25
CA GLY A 209 -5.46 16.23 -10.92
C GLY A 209 -4.32 15.20 -10.92
N LEU A 210 -4.37 14.17 -11.78
CA LEU A 210 -3.26 13.24 -11.97
C LEU A 210 -2.04 13.94 -12.56
N HIS A 211 -2.21 14.78 -13.57
CA HIS A 211 -1.12 15.58 -14.11
C HIS A 211 -0.44 16.40 -13.00
N ASN A 212 -1.22 17.16 -12.24
CA ASN A 212 -0.70 17.96 -11.13
C ASN A 212 -0.07 17.11 -10.00
N LEU A 213 -0.63 15.92 -9.73
CA LEU A 213 -0.08 15.00 -8.75
C LEU A 213 1.26 14.47 -9.22
N PHE A 214 1.39 14.04 -10.47
CA PHE A 214 2.65 13.60 -11.05
C PHE A 214 3.67 14.74 -11.07
N LYS A 215 3.28 15.91 -11.52
CA LYS A 215 4.13 17.11 -11.49
C LYS A 215 4.65 17.39 -10.06
N LYS A 216 3.77 17.38 -9.04
CA LYS A 216 4.14 17.67 -7.66
C LYS A 216 4.90 16.55 -6.94
N GLN A 217 4.65 15.29 -7.29
CA GLN A 217 5.21 14.13 -6.60
C GLN A 217 6.48 13.59 -7.30
N LEU A 218 6.59 13.76 -8.59
CA LEU A 218 7.65 13.19 -9.43
C LEU A 218 8.64 14.24 -9.93
N SER A 219 8.20 15.48 -10.13
CA SER A 219 9.07 16.61 -10.38
C SER A 219 8.91 17.62 -9.25
N VAL A 220 10.00 18.16 -8.77
CA VAL A 220 9.99 19.20 -7.75
C VAL A 220 10.39 20.51 -8.39
N GLY A 221 9.39 21.29 -8.78
CA GLY A 221 9.61 22.59 -9.39
C GLY A 221 10.39 22.47 -10.70
N GLU A 222 11.52 23.16 -10.78
CA GLU A 222 12.38 23.21 -11.95
C GLU A 222 13.34 22.01 -12.07
N THR A 223 13.27 21.04 -11.16
CA THR A 223 14.24 19.95 -11.11
C THR A 223 13.66 18.68 -11.74
N SER A 224 14.35 18.13 -12.71
CA SER A 224 14.07 16.82 -13.29
C SER A 224 14.30 15.69 -12.28
N LEU A 225 13.50 14.65 -12.34
CA LEU A 225 13.62 13.50 -11.44
C LEU A 225 13.98 12.25 -12.21
N PHE A 226 15.01 11.57 -11.75
CA PHE A 226 15.45 10.30 -12.29
C PHE A 226 15.23 9.17 -11.30
N TYR A 227 14.54 8.13 -11.75
CA TYR A 227 14.27 6.94 -10.94
C TYR A 227 15.23 5.81 -11.30
N ALA A 228 15.91 5.27 -10.27
CA ALA A 228 16.76 4.11 -10.41
C ALA A 228 16.28 2.97 -9.51
N ALA A 229 16.06 1.79 -10.08
CA ALA A 229 15.73 0.58 -9.35
C ALA A 229 16.96 -0.29 -9.09
N LYS A 230 16.83 -1.22 -8.13
CA LYS A 230 17.86 -2.20 -7.80
C LYS A 230 18.27 -2.98 -9.06
N GLY A 231 19.59 -3.16 -9.27
CA GLY A 231 20.15 -3.88 -10.42
C GLY A 231 20.35 -3.03 -11.66
N GLY A 232 19.89 -1.79 -11.67
CA GLY A 232 20.10 -0.90 -12.80
C GLY A 232 19.26 -1.19 -14.04
N ASP A 233 18.25 -2.06 -13.93
CA ASP A 233 17.50 -2.57 -15.08
C ASP A 233 16.28 -1.69 -15.43
N THR A 234 15.85 -0.81 -14.52
CA THR A 234 14.69 0.05 -14.78
C THR A 234 14.99 1.49 -14.39
N PHE A 235 14.98 2.37 -15.40
CA PHE A 235 15.19 3.80 -15.23
C PHE A 235 14.03 4.56 -15.83
N TRP A 236 13.52 5.53 -15.08
CA TRP A 236 12.56 6.48 -15.59
C TRP A 236 13.11 7.89 -15.40
N PHE A 237 13.03 8.66 -16.43
CA PHE A 237 13.39 10.06 -16.41
C PHE A 237 12.12 10.91 -16.57
N ILE A 238 11.94 11.85 -15.69
CA ILE A 238 10.83 12.79 -15.71
C ILE A 238 11.45 14.18 -15.81
N PRO A 239 11.39 14.81 -16.99
CA PRO A 239 11.96 16.13 -17.19
C PRO A 239 11.23 17.18 -16.34
N SER A 240 11.94 18.22 -15.97
CA SER A 240 11.33 19.50 -15.56
C SER A 240 10.62 20.12 -16.76
N GLU A 241 9.60 20.90 -16.52
CA GLU A 241 9.01 21.75 -17.54
C GLU A 241 9.90 22.93 -17.87
#